data_70a438de54b3acb2db0c6c45f31dedca
#
_entry.id   70a438de54b3acb2db0c6c45f31dedca
#
_cell.length_a   1.000
_cell.length_b   1.000
_cell.length_c   1.000
_cell.angle_alpha   90.00
_cell.angle_beta   90.00
_cell.angle_gamma   90.00
#
_symmetry.space_group_name_H-M   'P 1'
#
loop_
_entity.id
_entity.type
_entity.pdbx_description
1 polymer ?
#
loop_
_entity_poly.entity_id
_entity_poly.type
_entity_poly.pdbx_seq_one_letter_code
_entity_poly.pdbx_strand_id
1 'polypeptide(L)'
;MAVVTYNNFSFHIQHNGYPVMHDHIGTYEFIFVLSGEILHIINDKAELLEQNTLCFLTPTDKHSLKKNTDNSIYISLSIVQKHFETLLEWIAPNIHQRAFNSYEKIKISPNMADDIIKLTNKALTSEPSVHYEFLHIITCLLVRKIMTYHYDKAITQNYHPAVEKFIKLLEDKNNLSIPLETLVWKTGYSYTHLYKLFLQNTGISVGKYFSKKKLDYALTAIKCSDESLQAIADTLGFSTYSHFSSFFKKCTGISPLKYRQTSNIPCIV
;
A
#
# COMPACT_ATOMS: atom_id res chain seq x y z
N MET A 1 22.51 -11.45 -17.77
CA MET A 1 21.55 -11.79 -16.73
C MET A 1 22.26 -11.57 -15.39
N ALA A 2 21.81 -10.64 -14.58
CA ALA A 2 22.29 -10.47 -13.21
C ALA A 2 21.27 -11.12 -12.27
N VAL A 3 21.73 -11.98 -11.37
CA VAL A 3 20.88 -12.73 -10.43
C VAL A 3 21.41 -12.50 -9.03
N VAL A 4 20.54 -12.07 -8.13
CA VAL A 4 20.82 -12.01 -6.70
C VAL A 4 19.75 -12.83 -5.99
N THR A 5 20.15 -13.91 -5.35
CA THR A 5 19.26 -14.75 -4.55
C THR A 5 19.65 -14.62 -3.09
N TYR A 6 18.70 -14.32 -2.24
CA TYR A 6 18.90 -14.19 -0.80
C TYR A 6 17.71 -14.80 -0.07
N ASN A 7 17.94 -15.62 0.93
CA ASN A 7 16.99 -16.40 1.73
C ASN A 7 15.49 -16.38 1.34
N ASN A 8 14.87 -15.18 1.28
CA ASN A 8 13.44 -14.97 1.03
C ASN A 8 13.17 -14.18 -0.26
N PHE A 9 14.22 -13.81 -1.02
CA PHE A 9 14.14 -13.01 -2.23
C PHE A 9 14.90 -13.68 -3.37
N SER A 10 14.34 -13.57 -4.57
CA SER A 10 15.05 -13.84 -5.82
C SER A 10 14.88 -12.64 -6.74
N PHE A 11 15.99 -12.03 -7.11
CA PHE A 11 16.01 -10.81 -7.92
C PHE A 11 16.77 -11.07 -9.23
N HIS A 12 16.13 -10.74 -10.34
CA HIS A 12 16.67 -10.98 -11.67
C HIS A 12 16.51 -9.74 -12.54
N ILE A 13 17.58 -9.40 -13.28
CA ILE A 13 17.45 -8.49 -14.43
C ILE A 13 17.49 -9.33 -15.70
N GLN A 14 16.47 -9.21 -16.50
CA GLN A 14 16.23 -10.04 -17.67
C GLN A 14 16.25 -9.20 -18.94
N HIS A 15 16.89 -9.73 -19.98
CA HIS A 15 16.95 -9.14 -21.31
C HIS A 15 16.23 -9.99 -22.37
N ASN A 16 15.93 -11.24 -22.07
CA ASN A 16 15.46 -12.20 -23.09
C ASN A 16 14.01 -12.69 -22.88
N GLY A 17 13.39 -12.32 -21.76
CA GLY A 17 12.11 -12.89 -21.36
C GLY A 17 12.22 -14.33 -20.85
N TYR A 18 11.12 -14.86 -20.37
CA TYR A 18 10.95 -16.25 -19.95
C TYR A 18 9.71 -16.81 -20.64
N PRO A 19 9.85 -17.40 -21.86
CA PRO A 19 8.72 -17.73 -22.73
C PRO A 19 7.94 -18.96 -22.28
N VAL A 20 8.47 -19.74 -21.32
CA VAL A 20 7.79 -20.92 -20.78
C VAL A 20 6.75 -20.49 -19.77
N MET A 21 5.52 -21.01 -19.91
CA MET A 21 4.44 -20.79 -18.92
C MET A 21 4.85 -21.44 -17.62
N HIS A 22 4.78 -20.69 -16.52
CA HIS A 22 5.13 -21.15 -15.17
C HIS A 22 4.29 -20.44 -14.11
N ASP A 23 4.35 -20.94 -12.90
CA ASP A 23 3.79 -20.35 -11.70
C ASP A 23 4.88 -20.18 -10.63
N HIS A 24 4.55 -19.43 -9.59
CA HIS A 24 5.44 -19.14 -8.47
C HIS A 24 4.86 -19.66 -7.16
N ILE A 25 4.67 -20.99 -7.06
CA ILE A 25 4.08 -21.61 -5.87
C ILE A 25 4.80 -21.14 -4.60
N GLY A 26 4.03 -20.52 -3.69
CA GLY A 26 4.53 -20.03 -2.40
C GLY A 26 5.35 -18.74 -2.47
N THR A 27 5.35 -18.01 -3.62
CA THR A 27 6.01 -16.71 -3.77
C THR A 27 5.10 -15.70 -4.44
N TYR A 28 5.24 -14.44 -4.06
CA TYR A 28 4.75 -13.29 -4.81
C TYR A 28 5.82 -12.80 -5.75
N GLU A 29 5.45 -12.23 -6.89
CA GLU A 29 6.40 -11.66 -7.83
C GLU A 29 6.02 -10.25 -8.25
N PHE A 30 7.04 -9.39 -8.36
CA PHE A 30 6.95 -8.07 -8.99
C PHE A 30 7.74 -8.09 -10.28
N ILE A 31 7.12 -7.67 -11.38
CA ILE A 31 7.77 -7.49 -12.67
C ILE A 31 7.73 -6.01 -13.02
N PHE A 32 8.88 -5.41 -13.23
CA PHE A 32 8.99 -4.01 -13.61
C PHE A 32 9.75 -3.85 -14.93
N VAL A 33 9.09 -3.27 -15.95
CA VAL A 33 9.69 -3.04 -17.26
C VAL A 33 10.51 -1.75 -17.25
N LEU A 34 11.83 -1.89 -17.36
CA LEU A 34 12.79 -0.79 -17.37
C LEU A 34 12.87 -0.09 -18.74
N SER A 35 12.86 -0.86 -19.81
CA SER A 35 12.90 -0.35 -21.18
C SER A 35 12.25 -1.31 -22.14
N GLY A 36 11.83 -0.80 -23.30
CA GLY A 36 11.20 -1.58 -24.35
C GLY A 36 9.82 -2.10 -23.98
N GLU A 37 9.45 -3.22 -24.57
CA GLU A 37 8.13 -3.83 -24.43
C GLU A 37 8.25 -5.34 -24.21
N ILE A 38 7.42 -5.87 -23.33
CA ILE A 38 7.33 -7.29 -23.01
C ILE A 38 5.93 -7.79 -23.35
N LEU A 39 5.82 -8.83 -24.15
CA LEU A 39 4.60 -9.59 -24.29
C LEU A 39 4.46 -10.50 -23.08
N HIS A 40 3.43 -10.27 -22.28
CA HIS A 40 3.09 -11.01 -21.07
C HIS A 40 1.83 -11.84 -21.33
N ILE A 41 1.91 -13.13 -21.08
CA ILE A 41 0.72 -13.99 -21.05
C ILE A 41 0.49 -14.31 -19.57
N ILE A 42 -0.64 -13.90 -19.04
CA ILE A 42 -1.04 -14.07 -17.65
C ILE A 42 -2.43 -14.69 -17.57
N ASN A 43 -2.57 -15.84 -16.89
CA ASN A 43 -3.83 -16.54 -16.73
C ASN A 43 -4.61 -16.66 -18.08
N ASP A 44 -3.92 -17.12 -19.12
CA ASP A 44 -4.42 -17.31 -20.50
C ASP A 44 -4.80 -16.02 -21.24
N LYS A 45 -4.42 -14.85 -20.73
CA LYS A 45 -4.63 -13.57 -21.40
C LYS A 45 -3.29 -12.98 -21.83
N ALA A 46 -3.20 -12.58 -23.11
CA ALA A 46 -2.05 -11.88 -23.62
C ALA A 46 -2.21 -10.37 -23.46
N GLU A 47 -1.14 -9.71 -23.00
CA GLU A 47 -1.09 -8.26 -22.89
C GLU A 47 0.32 -7.73 -23.18
N LEU A 48 0.42 -6.45 -23.53
CA LEU A 48 1.68 -5.78 -23.73
C LEU A 48 2.03 -4.98 -22.49
N LEU A 49 3.24 -5.17 -21.97
CA LEU A 49 3.83 -4.40 -20.90
C LEU A 49 4.85 -3.45 -21.49
N GLU A 50 4.55 -2.18 -21.47
CA GLU A 50 5.44 -1.10 -21.91
C GLU A 50 6.36 -0.64 -20.79
N GLN A 51 7.37 0.14 -21.14
CA GLN A 51 8.26 0.80 -20.17
C GLN A 51 7.48 1.47 -19.02
N ASN A 52 8.05 1.45 -17.82
CA ASN A 52 7.45 1.95 -16.58
C ASN A 52 6.15 1.23 -16.17
N THR A 53 5.96 0.00 -16.63
CA THR A 53 4.88 -0.85 -16.15
C THR A 53 5.38 -1.74 -15.02
N LEU A 54 4.67 -1.73 -13.90
CA LEU A 54 4.83 -2.63 -12.77
C LEU A 54 3.68 -3.63 -12.77
N CYS A 55 4.01 -4.92 -12.71
CA CYS A 55 3.06 -5.99 -12.48
C CYS A 55 3.30 -6.62 -11.10
N PHE A 56 2.23 -7.00 -10.44
CA PHE A 56 2.24 -7.78 -9.22
C PHE A 56 1.51 -9.10 -9.46
N LEU A 57 2.17 -10.21 -9.17
CA LEU A 57 1.65 -11.55 -9.35
C LEU A 57 1.52 -12.24 -8.00
N THR A 58 0.46 -13.00 -7.86
CA THR A 58 0.19 -13.84 -6.68
C THR A 58 0.75 -15.25 -6.87
N PRO A 59 0.88 -16.05 -5.79
CA PRO A 59 1.34 -17.43 -5.89
C PRO A 59 0.47 -18.35 -6.77
N THR A 60 -0.73 -17.93 -7.14
CA THR A 60 -1.67 -18.70 -7.97
C THR A 60 -1.69 -18.29 -9.43
N ASP A 61 -1.01 -17.20 -9.78
CA ASP A 61 -0.96 -16.71 -11.15
C ASP A 61 0.02 -17.53 -11.99
N LYS A 62 -0.40 -17.87 -13.22
CA LYS A 62 0.43 -18.53 -14.23
C LYS A 62 0.78 -17.56 -15.33
N HIS A 63 2.06 -17.46 -15.65
CA HIS A 63 2.47 -16.49 -16.64
C HIS A 63 3.67 -16.93 -17.48
N SER A 64 3.91 -16.19 -18.57
CA SER A 64 5.13 -16.23 -19.36
C SER A 64 5.44 -14.84 -19.90
N LEU A 65 6.72 -14.58 -20.13
CA LEU A 65 7.23 -13.30 -20.59
C LEU A 65 8.06 -13.50 -21.86
N LYS A 66 7.78 -12.74 -22.89
CA LYS A 66 8.55 -12.73 -24.13
C LYS A 66 8.92 -11.30 -24.48
N LYS A 67 10.19 -11.04 -24.82
CA LYS A 67 10.57 -9.72 -25.32
C LYS A 67 9.80 -9.41 -26.59
N ASN A 68 9.32 -8.19 -26.70
CA ASN A 68 8.62 -7.68 -27.89
C ASN A 68 9.48 -6.73 -28.71
N THR A 69 10.47 -6.10 -28.08
CA THR A 69 11.46 -5.23 -28.73
C THR A 69 12.88 -5.65 -28.31
N ASP A 70 13.88 -5.37 -29.14
CA ASP A 70 15.27 -5.78 -28.88
C ASP A 70 15.89 -5.12 -27.63
N ASN A 71 15.45 -3.93 -27.27
CA ASN A 71 15.87 -3.20 -26.08
C ASN A 71 15.04 -3.51 -24.83
N SER A 72 14.24 -4.58 -24.83
CA SER A 72 13.42 -4.97 -23.70
C SER A 72 14.27 -5.41 -22.52
N ILE A 73 14.12 -4.73 -21.39
CA ILE A 73 14.76 -5.03 -20.11
C ILE A 73 13.70 -4.96 -19.02
N TYR A 74 13.65 -5.95 -18.16
CA TYR A 74 12.78 -5.94 -17.00
C TYR A 74 13.46 -6.52 -15.78
N ILE A 75 12.96 -6.12 -14.62
CA ILE A 75 13.29 -6.68 -13.32
C ILE A 75 12.19 -7.65 -12.91
N SER A 76 12.59 -8.82 -12.41
CA SER A 76 11.74 -9.74 -11.68
C SER A 76 12.23 -9.82 -10.24
N LEU A 77 11.36 -9.57 -9.28
CA LEU A 77 11.60 -9.69 -7.85
C LEU A 77 10.58 -10.64 -7.26
N SER A 78 11.00 -11.85 -6.93
CA SER A 78 10.17 -12.84 -6.26
C SER A 78 10.43 -12.84 -4.75
N ILE A 79 9.37 -12.96 -3.95
CA ILE A 79 9.43 -12.90 -2.49
C ILE A 79 8.64 -14.07 -1.93
N VAL A 80 9.25 -14.83 -1.01
CA VAL A 80 8.58 -15.93 -0.31
C VAL A 80 7.31 -15.43 0.39
N GLN A 81 6.19 -16.09 0.17
CA GLN A 81 4.85 -15.70 0.63
C GLN A 81 4.84 -15.33 2.13
N LYS A 82 5.33 -16.18 3.00
CA LYS A 82 5.37 -15.92 4.45
C LYS A 82 6.15 -14.64 4.79
N HIS A 83 7.24 -14.39 4.08
CA HIS A 83 8.05 -13.18 4.30
C HIS A 83 7.32 -11.92 3.81
N PHE A 84 6.68 -12.00 2.65
CA PHE A 84 5.88 -10.89 2.11
C PHE A 84 4.70 -10.54 3.02
N GLU A 85 3.97 -11.55 3.53
CA GLU A 85 2.88 -11.35 4.48
C GLU A 85 3.36 -10.68 5.77
N THR A 86 4.50 -11.09 6.31
CA THR A 86 5.13 -10.44 7.48
C THR A 86 5.49 -8.99 7.17
N LEU A 87 6.07 -8.70 6.00
CA LEU A 87 6.36 -7.33 5.57
C LEU A 87 5.08 -6.47 5.48
N LEU A 88 4.00 -7.03 4.93
CA LEU A 88 2.72 -6.33 4.85
C LEU A 88 2.15 -5.97 6.24
N GLU A 89 2.29 -6.85 7.22
CA GLU A 89 1.88 -6.57 8.60
C GLU A 89 2.65 -5.39 9.19
N TRP A 90 3.93 -5.23 8.84
CA TRP A 90 4.75 -4.10 9.28
C TRP A 90 4.48 -2.81 8.52
N ILE A 91 4.41 -2.88 7.17
CA ILE A 91 4.27 -1.71 6.31
C ILE A 91 2.83 -1.20 6.31
N ALA A 92 1.87 -2.11 6.43
CA ALA A 92 0.45 -1.85 6.20
C ALA A 92 -0.47 -2.68 7.12
N PRO A 93 -0.36 -2.55 8.44
CA PRO A 93 -1.07 -3.40 9.41
C PRO A 93 -2.60 -3.36 9.29
N ASN A 94 -3.13 -2.43 8.50
CA ASN A 94 -4.58 -2.26 8.27
C ASN A 94 -5.01 -2.56 6.83
N ILE A 95 -4.11 -3.01 5.97
CA ILE A 95 -4.48 -3.43 4.64
C ILE A 95 -4.95 -4.87 4.73
N HIS A 96 -6.22 -5.07 4.39
CA HIS A 96 -6.75 -6.40 4.20
C HIS A 96 -5.95 -7.10 3.10
N GLN A 97 -5.58 -8.35 3.32
CA GLN A 97 -4.95 -9.25 2.35
C GLN A 97 -5.60 -9.22 0.95
N ARG A 98 -6.84 -8.75 0.84
CA ARG A 98 -7.56 -8.59 -0.43
C ARG A 98 -6.87 -7.68 -1.45
N ALA A 99 -6.08 -6.69 -1.04
CA ALA A 99 -5.36 -5.82 -1.96
C ALA A 99 -4.25 -6.55 -2.75
N PHE A 100 -3.83 -7.72 -2.28
CA PHE A 100 -2.76 -8.52 -2.85
C PHE A 100 -3.22 -9.94 -3.23
N ASN A 101 -4.51 -10.12 -3.52
CA ASN A 101 -5.11 -11.42 -3.87
C ASN A 101 -5.31 -11.62 -5.38
N SER A 102 -4.90 -10.68 -6.20
CA SER A 102 -5.06 -10.76 -7.65
C SER A 102 -3.88 -10.10 -8.37
N TYR A 103 -3.66 -10.55 -9.60
CA TYR A 103 -2.77 -9.87 -10.53
C TYR A 103 -3.15 -8.40 -10.68
N GLU A 104 -2.15 -7.52 -10.62
CA GLU A 104 -2.32 -6.08 -10.87
C GLU A 104 -1.25 -5.56 -11.84
N LYS A 105 -1.67 -4.68 -12.76
CA LYS A 105 -0.80 -3.96 -13.71
C LYS A 105 -0.94 -2.46 -13.52
N ILE A 106 0.17 -1.79 -13.24
CA ILE A 106 0.18 -0.39 -12.81
C ILE A 106 1.25 0.37 -13.60
N LYS A 107 0.93 1.56 -14.08
CA LYS A 107 1.95 2.52 -14.56
C LYS A 107 2.56 3.26 -13.37
N ILE A 108 3.88 3.37 -13.35
CA ILE A 108 4.60 4.16 -12.35
C ILE A 108 5.17 5.42 -12.98
N SER A 109 5.35 6.46 -12.15
CA SER A 109 5.91 7.71 -12.60
C SER A 109 7.39 7.56 -12.98
N PRO A 110 7.91 8.38 -13.90
CA PRO A 110 9.33 8.37 -14.25
C PRO A 110 10.25 8.54 -13.04
N ASN A 111 9.92 9.44 -12.11
CA ASN A 111 10.73 9.65 -10.90
C ASN A 111 10.83 8.39 -10.04
N MET A 112 9.72 7.68 -9.85
CA MET A 112 9.73 6.42 -9.11
C MET A 112 10.50 5.32 -9.87
N ALA A 113 10.40 5.30 -11.20
CA ALA A 113 11.18 4.39 -12.04
C ALA A 113 12.68 4.64 -11.85
N ASP A 114 13.11 5.90 -11.89
CA ASP A 114 14.51 6.31 -11.65
C ASP A 114 15.01 5.88 -10.27
N ASP A 115 14.19 6.02 -9.22
CA ASP A 115 14.55 5.59 -7.88
C ASP A 115 14.74 4.07 -7.79
N ILE A 116 13.85 3.29 -8.41
CA ILE A 116 13.98 1.83 -8.49
C ILE A 116 15.25 1.45 -9.24
N ILE A 117 15.55 2.10 -10.38
CA ILE A 117 16.75 1.85 -11.17
C ILE A 117 18.02 2.16 -10.36
N LYS A 118 18.07 3.30 -9.66
CA LYS A 118 19.21 3.69 -8.81
C LYS A 118 19.43 2.69 -7.68
N LEU A 119 18.37 2.26 -7.00
CA LEU A 119 18.46 1.26 -5.93
C LEU A 119 18.87 -0.10 -6.47
N THR A 120 18.37 -0.50 -7.63
CA THR A 120 18.76 -1.73 -8.31
C THR A 120 20.26 -1.74 -8.66
N ASN A 121 20.75 -0.63 -9.25
CA ASN A 121 22.17 -0.51 -9.58
C ASN A 121 23.03 -0.53 -8.32
N LYS A 122 22.62 0.12 -7.24
CA LYS A 122 23.30 0.05 -5.95
C LYS A 122 23.32 -1.39 -5.39
N ALA A 123 22.19 -2.09 -5.44
CA ALA A 123 22.14 -3.49 -5.02
C ALA A 123 23.14 -4.36 -5.80
N LEU A 124 23.24 -4.18 -7.11
CA LEU A 124 24.14 -4.98 -7.97
C LEU A 124 25.61 -4.65 -7.80
N THR A 125 25.96 -3.43 -7.40
CA THR A 125 27.35 -2.95 -7.27
C THR A 125 27.86 -2.95 -5.83
N SER A 126 27.01 -3.27 -4.87
CA SER A 126 27.34 -3.31 -3.45
C SER A 126 27.89 -4.66 -3.04
N GLU A 127 28.50 -4.71 -1.84
CA GLU A 127 28.88 -5.97 -1.21
C GLU A 127 27.64 -6.85 -0.94
N PRO A 128 27.75 -8.18 -1.08
CA PRO A 128 26.63 -9.09 -0.85
C PRO A 128 25.93 -8.92 0.50
N SER A 129 26.65 -8.47 1.52
CA SER A 129 26.12 -8.22 2.87
C SER A 129 25.03 -7.18 2.94
N VAL A 130 24.97 -6.23 1.99
CA VAL A 130 23.98 -5.15 1.95
C VAL A 130 22.92 -5.33 0.85
N HIS A 131 22.99 -6.40 0.06
CA HIS A 131 21.98 -6.67 -0.98
C HIS A 131 20.58 -6.80 -0.40
N TYR A 132 20.48 -7.40 0.79
CA TYR A 132 19.22 -7.64 1.47
C TYR A 132 18.49 -6.33 1.81
N GLU A 133 19.21 -5.33 2.32
CA GLU A 133 18.67 -4.01 2.65
C GLU A 133 18.12 -3.32 1.41
N PHE A 134 18.84 -3.35 0.29
CA PHE A 134 18.35 -2.76 -0.97
C PHE A 134 17.10 -3.47 -1.49
N LEU A 135 17.06 -4.81 -1.44
CA LEU A 135 15.88 -5.57 -1.85
C LEU A 135 14.68 -5.27 -0.96
N HIS A 136 14.88 -5.10 0.34
CA HIS A 136 13.82 -4.65 1.25
C HIS A 136 13.31 -3.25 0.90
N ILE A 137 14.19 -2.28 0.65
CA ILE A 137 13.81 -0.92 0.28
C ILE A 137 13.01 -0.93 -1.03
N ILE A 138 13.49 -1.65 -2.05
CA ILE A 138 12.77 -1.80 -3.33
C ILE A 138 11.39 -2.40 -3.09
N THR A 139 11.29 -3.47 -2.30
CA THR A 139 10.02 -4.11 -1.96
C THR A 139 9.06 -3.14 -1.28
N CYS A 140 9.55 -2.38 -0.29
CA CYS A 140 8.72 -1.38 0.40
C CYS A 140 8.17 -0.32 -0.57
N LEU A 141 8.97 0.16 -1.52
CA LEU A 141 8.54 1.10 -2.55
C LEU A 141 7.47 0.50 -3.47
N LEU A 142 7.67 -0.74 -3.93
CA LEU A 142 6.73 -1.44 -4.81
C LEU A 142 5.41 -1.74 -4.09
N VAL A 143 5.47 -2.23 -2.86
CA VAL A 143 4.29 -2.47 -2.01
C VAL A 143 3.53 -1.17 -1.79
N ARG A 144 4.22 -0.08 -1.40
CA ARG A 144 3.60 1.23 -1.23
C ARG A 144 2.89 1.68 -2.51
N LYS A 145 3.48 1.45 -3.69
CA LYS A 145 2.86 1.84 -4.97
C LYS A 145 1.59 1.06 -5.24
N ILE A 146 1.58 -0.24 -5.01
CA ILE A 146 0.38 -1.06 -5.16
C ILE A 146 -0.70 -0.60 -4.18
N MET A 147 -0.32 -0.31 -2.94
CA MET A 147 -1.24 0.22 -1.93
C MET A 147 -1.89 1.54 -2.35
N THR A 148 -1.07 2.50 -2.82
CA THR A 148 -1.61 3.78 -3.31
C THR A 148 -2.51 3.59 -4.52
N TYR A 149 -2.15 2.70 -5.44
CA TYR A 149 -2.99 2.35 -6.58
C TYR A 149 -4.35 1.77 -6.15
N HIS A 150 -4.36 0.82 -5.21
CA HIS A 150 -5.61 0.29 -4.68
C HIS A 150 -6.41 1.34 -3.92
N TYR A 151 -5.74 2.24 -3.19
CA TYR A 151 -6.39 3.36 -2.53
C TYR A 151 -7.02 4.31 -3.56
N ASP A 152 -6.28 4.71 -4.59
CA ASP A 152 -6.76 5.58 -5.67
C ASP A 152 -7.89 4.89 -6.47
N LYS A 153 -7.74 3.59 -6.77
CA LYS A 153 -8.75 2.78 -7.44
C LYS A 153 -10.02 2.66 -6.57
N ALA A 154 -9.87 2.53 -5.27
CA ALA A 154 -10.99 2.52 -4.33
C ALA A 154 -11.70 3.89 -4.27
N ILE A 155 -10.96 5.00 -4.42
CA ILE A 155 -11.53 6.34 -4.53
C ILE A 155 -12.21 6.55 -5.89
N THR A 156 -11.64 5.99 -6.97
CA THR A 156 -12.18 6.10 -8.33
C THR A 156 -13.19 5.00 -8.70
N GLN A 157 -13.24 3.89 -7.95
CA GLN A 157 -14.37 2.98 -8.06
C GLN A 157 -15.62 3.76 -7.68
N ASN A 158 -16.64 3.69 -8.55
CA ASN A 158 -17.98 4.23 -8.29
C ASN A 158 -18.54 3.59 -7.02
N TYR A 159 -18.12 4.08 -5.87
CA TYR A 159 -18.80 3.76 -4.63
C TYR A 159 -20.26 4.14 -4.78
N HIS A 160 -21.12 3.39 -4.15
CA HIS A 160 -22.51 3.86 -3.99
C HIS A 160 -22.48 5.32 -3.49
N PRO A 161 -23.27 6.24 -4.08
CA PRO A 161 -23.21 7.68 -3.78
C PRO A 161 -23.22 8.03 -2.29
N ALA A 162 -23.90 7.22 -1.46
CA ALA A 162 -23.87 7.36 0.00
C ALA A 162 -22.49 7.13 0.62
N VAL A 163 -21.75 6.13 0.11
CA VAL A 163 -20.41 5.79 0.58
C VAL A 163 -19.42 6.86 0.17
N GLU A 164 -19.47 7.30 -1.07
CA GLU A 164 -18.65 8.39 -1.60
C GLU A 164 -18.88 9.69 -0.81
N LYS A 165 -20.15 10.06 -0.60
CA LYS A 165 -20.51 11.24 0.17
C LYS A 165 -19.98 11.17 1.61
N PHE A 166 -20.05 9.98 2.25
CA PHE A 166 -19.53 9.79 3.59
C PHE A 166 -17.99 9.92 3.64
N ILE A 167 -17.27 9.30 2.71
CA ILE A 167 -15.81 9.41 2.61
C ILE A 167 -15.41 10.88 2.43
N LYS A 168 -16.08 11.60 1.54
CA LYS A 168 -15.86 13.02 1.27
C LYS A 168 -16.11 13.93 2.49
N LEU A 169 -17.12 13.61 3.31
CA LEU A 169 -17.33 14.31 4.58
C LEU A 169 -16.13 14.16 5.53
N LEU A 170 -15.43 13.02 5.50
CA LEU A 170 -14.29 12.76 6.39
C LEU A 170 -12.95 13.35 5.88
N GLU A 171 -12.92 13.99 4.72
CA GLU A 171 -11.77 14.78 4.25
C GLU A 171 -11.66 16.11 5.02
N ASP A 172 -12.79 16.66 5.48
CA ASP A 172 -12.77 17.81 6.37
C ASP A 172 -12.54 17.36 7.82
N LYS A 173 -11.39 17.76 8.38
CA LYS A 173 -10.98 17.45 9.76
C LYS A 173 -12.02 17.86 10.81
N ASN A 174 -12.78 18.95 10.57
CA ASN A 174 -13.80 19.44 11.48
C ASN A 174 -14.92 18.41 11.67
N ASN A 175 -15.17 17.57 10.69
CA ASN A 175 -16.15 16.50 10.79
C ASN A 175 -15.69 15.34 11.69
N LEU A 176 -14.39 15.24 12.02
CA LEU A 176 -13.89 14.18 12.91
C LEU A 176 -14.37 14.34 14.37
N SER A 177 -14.78 15.54 14.79
CA SER A 177 -15.41 15.79 16.10
C SER A 177 -16.88 15.40 16.14
N ILE A 178 -17.53 15.27 14.99
CA ILE A 178 -18.97 15.03 14.90
C ILE A 178 -19.26 13.55 15.19
N PRO A 179 -20.31 13.23 15.98
CA PRO A 179 -20.73 11.85 16.19
C PRO A 179 -21.01 11.12 14.87
N LEU A 180 -20.61 9.85 14.81
CA LEU A 180 -20.72 9.03 13.58
C LEU A 180 -22.15 9.00 13.04
N GLU A 181 -23.13 8.86 13.91
CA GLU A 181 -24.54 8.82 13.56
C GLU A 181 -24.98 10.11 12.84
N THR A 182 -24.52 11.27 13.34
CA THR A 182 -24.80 12.58 12.72
C THR A 182 -24.15 12.68 11.33
N LEU A 183 -22.93 12.21 11.18
CA LEU A 183 -22.25 12.17 9.87
C LEU A 183 -22.98 11.26 8.89
N VAL A 184 -23.46 10.12 9.35
CA VAL A 184 -24.27 9.23 8.51
C VAL A 184 -25.54 9.92 8.04
N TRP A 185 -26.26 10.60 8.92
CA TRP A 185 -27.45 11.38 8.56
C TRP A 185 -27.18 12.44 7.49
N LYS A 186 -26.01 13.09 7.51
CA LYS A 186 -25.60 14.05 6.47
C LYS A 186 -25.49 13.42 5.07
N THR A 187 -25.34 12.11 4.98
CA THR A 187 -25.34 11.41 3.68
C THR A 187 -26.73 11.30 3.05
N GLY A 188 -27.78 11.42 3.86
CA GLY A 188 -29.18 11.21 3.45
C GLY A 188 -29.65 9.76 3.58
N TYR A 189 -28.87 8.89 4.24
CA TYR A 189 -29.18 7.47 4.41
C TYR A 189 -29.25 7.08 5.89
N SER A 190 -30.01 6.01 6.19
CA SER A 190 -30.03 5.47 7.55
C SER A 190 -28.70 4.78 7.89
N TYR A 191 -28.38 4.73 9.19
CA TYR A 191 -27.16 4.09 9.67
C TYR A 191 -27.05 2.62 9.19
N THR A 192 -28.11 1.85 9.30
CA THR A 192 -28.14 0.43 8.87
C THR A 192 -27.90 0.29 7.38
N HIS A 193 -28.45 1.18 6.58
CA HIS A 193 -28.28 1.14 5.12
C HIS A 193 -26.84 1.51 4.74
N LEU A 194 -26.33 2.64 5.26
CA LEU A 194 -24.94 3.02 4.99
C LEU A 194 -23.94 1.97 5.51
N TYR A 195 -24.19 1.36 6.67
CA TYR A 195 -23.34 0.31 7.20
C TYR A 195 -23.20 -0.87 6.22
N LYS A 196 -24.31 -1.38 5.68
CA LYS A 196 -24.31 -2.48 4.70
C LYS A 196 -23.58 -2.08 3.42
N LEU A 197 -23.93 -0.92 2.85
CA LEU A 197 -23.30 -0.40 1.64
C LEU A 197 -21.81 -0.18 1.84
N PHE A 198 -21.42 0.41 2.97
CA PHE A 198 -20.02 0.68 3.28
C PHE A 198 -19.21 -0.60 3.40
N LEU A 199 -19.72 -1.61 4.11
CA LEU A 199 -19.07 -2.91 4.24
C LEU A 199 -18.96 -3.63 2.87
N GLN A 200 -20.01 -3.59 2.05
CA GLN A 200 -20.00 -4.18 0.70
C GLN A 200 -19.00 -3.48 -0.24
N ASN A 201 -18.91 -2.15 -0.18
CA ASN A 201 -18.07 -1.36 -1.07
C ASN A 201 -16.60 -1.32 -0.62
N THR A 202 -16.34 -1.29 0.70
CA THR A 202 -14.99 -1.04 1.25
C THR A 202 -14.39 -2.26 1.96
N GLY A 203 -15.19 -3.28 2.24
CA GLY A 203 -14.76 -4.47 3.01
C GLY A 203 -14.59 -4.25 4.51
N ILE A 204 -14.79 -3.02 5.02
CA ILE A 204 -14.72 -2.68 6.45
C ILE A 204 -15.98 -1.93 6.91
N SER A 205 -16.28 -1.98 8.21
CA SER A 205 -17.42 -1.25 8.73
C SER A 205 -17.16 0.27 8.72
N VAL A 206 -18.22 1.06 8.56
CA VAL A 206 -18.18 2.53 8.60
C VAL A 206 -17.56 3.06 9.91
N GLY A 207 -17.85 2.42 11.05
CA GLY A 207 -17.25 2.80 12.34
C GLY A 207 -15.75 2.51 12.40
N LYS A 208 -15.31 1.38 11.85
CA LYS A 208 -13.86 1.06 11.77
C LYS A 208 -13.13 2.04 10.87
N TYR A 209 -13.73 2.41 9.74
CA TYR A 209 -13.17 3.42 8.83
C TYR A 209 -13.06 4.79 9.50
N PHE A 210 -14.11 5.23 10.19
CA PHE A 210 -14.12 6.49 10.94
C PHE A 210 -13.06 6.52 12.05
N SER A 211 -12.97 5.45 12.83
CA SER A 211 -11.92 5.31 13.85
C SER A 211 -10.52 5.38 13.26
N LYS A 212 -10.30 4.77 12.09
CA LYS A 212 -9.03 4.86 11.38
C LYS A 212 -8.70 6.30 10.98
N LYS A 213 -9.65 7.05 10.43
CA LYS A 213 -9.46 8.47 10.06
C LYS A 213 -9.10 9.33 11.28
N LYS A 214 -9.76 9.10 12.44
CA LYS A 214 -9.36 9.77 13.69
C LYS A 214 -7.94 9.42 14.12
N LEU A 215 -7.55 8.15 13.98
CA LEU A 215 -6.19 7.71 14.31
C LEU A 215 -5.14 8.33 13.38
N ASP A 216 -5.40 8.33 12.07
CA ASP A 216 -4.49 8.91 11.06
C ASP A 216 -4.23 10.39 11.35
N TYR A 217 -5.31 11.15 11.67
CA TYR A 217 -5.19 12.55 12.09
C TYR A 217 -4.36 12.67 13.38
N ALA A 218 -4.67 11.86 14.40
CA ALA A 218 -3.96 11.90 15.67
C ALA A 218 -2.45 11.63 15.52
N LEU A 219 -2.09 10.62 14.71
CA LEU A 219 -0.70 10.27 14.44
C LEU A 219 0.06 11.45 13.81
N THR A 220 -0.55 12.12 12.84
CA THR A 220 0.04 13.28 12.17
C THR A 220 0.11 14.48 13.12
N ALA A 221 -0.98 14.83 13.79
CA ALA A 221 -1.03 15.98 14.68
C ALA A 221 -0.05 15.86 15.86
N ILE A 222 0.06 14.68 16.47
CA ILE A 222 0.99 14.45 17.58
C ILE A 222 2.45 14.63 17.15
N LYS A 223 2.80 14.27 15.90
CA LYS A 223 4.18 14.36 15.40
C LYS A 223 4.52 15.74 14.81
N CYS A 224 3.58 16.33 14.08
CA CYS A 224 3.85 17.44 13.17
C CYS A 224 3.25 18.76 13.65
N SER A 225 2.66 18.81 14.86
CA SER A 225 2.18 20.06 15.45
C SER A 225 2.57 20.20 16.92
N ASP A 226 2.60 21.47 17.38
CA ASP A 226 2.81 21.84 18.79
C ASP A 226 1.50 21.84 19.60
N GLU A 227 0.40 21.39 18.99
CA GLU A 227 -0.89 21.32 19.68
C GLU A 227 -0.79 20.45 20.92
N SER A 228 -1.46 20.87 22.01
CA SER A 228 -1.55 20.04 23.19
C SER A 228 -2.29 18.73 22.89
N LEU A 229 -1.94 17.65 23.58
CA LEU A 229 -2.64 16.36 23.40
C LEU A 229 -4.13 16.46 23.75
N GLN A 230 -4.51 17.40 24.65
CA GLN A 230 -5.90 17.71 24.94
C GLN A 230 -6.58 18.37 23.74
N ALA A 231 -5.94 19.36 23.10
CA ALA A 231 -6.49 20.04 21.92
C ALA A 231 -6.72 19.06 20.77
N ILE A 232 -5.79 18.12 20.56
CA ILE A 232 -5.96 17.05 19.56
C ILE A 232 -7.15 16.14 19.91
N ALA A 233 -7.31 15.79 21.19
CA ALA A 233 -8.46 15.00 21.65
C ALA A 233 -9.78 15.72 21.40
N ASP A 234 -9.83 17.03 21.67
CA ASP A 234 -11.01 17.89 21.47
C ASP A 234 -11.36 18.00 19.98
N THR A 235 -10.36 18.23 19.11
CA THR A 235 -10.50 18.25 17.63
C THR A 235 -11.09 16.94 17.10
N LEU A 236 -10.78 15.83 17.74
CA LEU A 236 -11.29 14.51 17.36
C LEU A 236 -12.63 14.16 18.04
N GLY A 237 -13.18 15.08 18.87
CA GLY A 237 -14.47 14.91 19.55
C GLY A 237 -14.45 13.88 20.68
N PHE A 238 -13.31 13.67 21.33
CA PHE A 238 -13.24 12.88 22.55
C PHE A 238 -13.65 13.73 23.75
N SER A 239 -14.54 13.21 24.59
CA SER A 239 -15.05 13.91 25.76
C SER A 239 -13.99 14.19 26.83
N THR A 240 -12.92 13.39 26.87
CA THR A 240 -11.78 13.55 27.78
C THR A 240 -10.48 13.06 27.15
N TYR A 241 -9.36 13.61 27.61
CA TYR A 241 -8.03 13.12 27.22
C TYR A 241 -7.83 11.62 27.57
N SER A 242 -8.36 11.17 28.70
CA SER A 242 -8.25 9.76 29.09
C SER A 242 -8.93 8.83 28.08
N HIS A 243 -10.07 9.23 27.55
CA HIS A 243 -10.78 8.47 26.51
C HIS A 243 -9.98 8.44 25.22
N PHE A 244 -9.46 9.58 24.77
CA PHE A 244 -8.54 9.66 23.63
C PHE A 244 -7.29 8.81 23.83
N SER A 245 -6.63 8.91 24.99
CA SER A 245 -5.42 8.16 25.29
C SER A 245 -5.64 6.66 25.27
N SER A 246 -6.78 6.19 25.79
CA SER A 246 -7.18 4.78 25.76
C SER A 246 -7.44 4.30 24.33
N PHE A 247 -8.16 5.09 23.53
CA PHE A 247 -8.38 4.82 22.12
C PHE A 247 -7.05 4.72 21.36
N PHE A 248 -6.18 5.72 21.51
CA PHE A 248 -4.90 5.78 20.82
C PHE A 248 -4.00 4.60 21.21
N LYS A 249 -3.88 4.31 22.51
CA LYS A 249 -3.10 3.17 23.02
C LYS A 249 -3.64 1.83 22.51
N LYS A 250 -4.96 1.67 22.45
CA LYS A 250 -5.58 0.46 21.88
C LYS A 250 -5.20 0.25 20.41
N CYS A 251 -5.07 1.34 19.65
CA CYS A 251 -4.76 1.27 18.21
C CYS A 251 -3.26 1.14 17.93
N THR A 252 -2.39 1.74 18.76
CA THR A 252 -0.95 1.87 18.50
C THR A 252 -0.06 1.07 19.45
N GLY A 253 -0.61 0.54 20.52
CA GLY A 253 0.14 -0.15 21.59
C GLY A 253 0.78 0.78 22.63
N ILE A 254 0.93 2.08 22.34
CA ILE A 254 1.58 3.05 23.24
C ILE A 254 0.71 4.30 23.48
N SER A 255 0.96 5.03 24.58
CA SER A 255 0.21 6.26 24.85
C SER A 255 0.57 7.40 23.91
N PRO A 256 -0.34 8.39 23.67
CA PRO A 256 -0.05 9.57 22.84
C PRO A 256 1.20 10.33 23.32
N LEU A 257 1.37 10.47 24.63
CA LEU A 257 2.54 11.14 25.21
C LEU A 257 3.84 10.40 24.87
N LYS A 258 3.85 9.08 25.06
CA LYS A 258 5.02 8.26 24.71
C LYS A 258 5.30 8.33 23.21
N TYR A 259 4.26 8.31 22.38
CA TYR A 259 4.39 8.43 20.94
C TYR A 259 5.02 9.77 20.52
N ARG A 260 4.63 10.89 21.15
CA ARG A 260 5.25 12.22 20.96
C ARG A 260 6.72 12.24 21.33
N GLN A 261 7.08 11.63 22.45
CA GLN A 261 8.46 11.58 22.96
C GLN A 261 9.39 10.72 22.09
N THR A 262 8.88 9.63 21.50
CA THR A 262 9.68 8.77 20.62
C THR A 262 9.87 9.34 19.22
N SER A 263 9.19 10.43 18.88
CA SER A 263 9.16 11.02 17.55
C SER A 263 10.10 12.23 17.41
N ASN A 264 11.36 12.10 17.88
CA ASN A 264 12.41 13.13 17.67
C ASN A 264 12.95 13.17 16.21
N ILE A 265 12.21 12.66 15.23
CA ILE A 265 12.56 12.81 13.81
C ILE A 265 11.78 14.01 13.28
N PRO A 266 12.46 15.09 12.81
CA PRO A 266 11.76 16.24 12.26
C PRO A 266 10.87 15.80 11.09
N CYS A 267 9.61 16.24 11.08
CA CYS A 267 8.75 16.13 9.90
C CYS A 267 9.37 16.95 8.78
N ILE A 268 9.79 16.29 7.71
CA ILE A 268 10.08 16.97 6.45
C ILE A 268 8.71 17.25 5.83
N VAL A 269 8.32 18.52 5.88
CA VAL A 269 7.09 19.04 5.25
C VAL A 269 7.28 19.07 3.74
#